data_5738cf23ec9b2c878fa30afeef8cda75
#
_entry.id   5738cf23ec9b2c878fa30afeef8cda75
#
_cell.length_a   1.000
_cell.length_b   1.000
_cell.length_c   1.000
_cell.angle_alpha   90.00
_cell.angle_beta   90.00
_cell.angle_gamma   90.00
#
_symmetry.space_group_name_H-M   'P 1'
#
loop_
_entity.id
_entity.type
_entity.pdbx_description
1 polymer ?
#
loop_
_entity_poly.entity_id
_entity_poly.type
_entity_poly.pdbx_seq_one_letter_code
_entity_poly.pdbx_strand_id
1 'polypeptide(L)'
;MISAKSVDVVERWVGSLTNLVLFVMMGFGLVCGGWSCQAQEITGMKLSDVSFVSELDKTVQKYVVLESDGFRRSTKKTLLVALHGHGADRWQYVREERDECRATREFAMKYGMLMISPDYRARTSWMGPAAEADLKQILAEVRELYSVESIIVSGGSMGGTSALIFGALHPDIVDGIVAMNPTSNMEEYGQFQEAIAESYGGSKAEVPQEYRKRSSELQFERLTMPVAVTTGGKDTLVPPESTLRLVEKLRGADRKVFLNHRSEGGHATTYEDGMQALEFVAEGLRLRQSEQ
;
A
#
# COMPACT_ATOMS: atom_id res chain seq x y z
N MET A 1 13.57 -66.03 -25.68
CA MET A 1 13.94 -66.20 -27.10
C MET A 1 14.34 -64.85 -27.58
N ILE A 2 15.63 -64.56 -27.68
CA ILE A 2 16.48 -64.51 -28.90
C ILE A 2 16.10 -63.26 -29.70
N SER A 3 16.92 -62.25 -30.05
CA SER A 3 18.38 -62.10 -30.23
C SER A 3 18.55 -60.63 -30.70
N ALA A 4 19.31 -59.79 -30.16
CA ALA A 4 20.74 -59.52 -30.35
C ALA A 4 21.19 -59.38 -31.82
N LYS A 5 21.85 -58.27 -32.13
CA LYS A 5 23.13 -58.03 -32.78
C LYS A 5 23.07 -56.70 -33.54
N SER A 6 23.84 -55.74 -33.20
CA SER A 6 25.33 -55.53 -33.24
C SER A 6 25.84 -54.95 -34.55
N VAL A 7 26.55 -53.83 -34.40
CA VAL A 7 27.97 -53.62 -34.85
C VAL A 7 28.11 -53.29 -36.35
N ASP A 8 28.86 -52.42 -36.87
CA ASP A 8 30.10 -51.67 -36.57
C ASP A 8 30.38 -50.67 -37.70
N VAL A 9 31.03 -49.56 -37.40
CA VAL A 9 32.39 -49.15 -37.76
C VAL A 9 32.68 -48.78 -39.26
N VAL A 10 33.23 -47.62 -39.49
CA VAL A 10 34.56 -47.25 -39.92
C VAL A 10 34.64 -45.99 -40.77
N GLU A 11 35.25 -45.01 -40.10
CA GLU A 11 36.38 -44.14 -40.50
C GLU A 11 36.55 -43.58 -41.93
N ARG A 12 36.95 -42.29 -41.85
CA ARG A 12 37.94 -41.55 -42.64
C ARG A 12 37.58 -41.11 -44.06
N TRP A 13 37.67 -39.80 -44.23
CA TRP A 13 38.76 -39.20 -45.05
C TRP A 13 38.83 -37.68 -44.86
N VAL A 14 40.08 -37.23 -44.75
CA VAL A 14 40.55 -35.84 -44.60
C VAL A 14 40.50 -35.16 -45.98
N GLY A 15 40.13 -33.87 -45.99
CA GLY A 15 40.26 -33.04 -47.20
C GLY A 15 39.99 -31.56 -46.86
N SER A 16 41.08 -30.85 -46.65
CA SER A 16 41.17 -29.38 -46.59
C SER A 16 40.54 -28.68 -47.75
N LEU A 17 39.75 -27.62 -47.54
CA LEU A 17 39.77 -26.42 -48.38
C LEU A 17 38.99 -25.28 -47.67
N THR A 18 39.73 -24.25 -47.43
CA THR A 18 39.28 -22.90 -47.04
C THR A 18 38.15 -22.40 -47.93
N ASN A 19 37.03 -22.04 -47.30
CA ASN A 19 36.13 -21.00 -47.84
C ASN A 19 35.36 -20.29 -46.71
N LEU A 20 35.52 -19.02 -46.74
CA LEU A 20 34.88 -17.96 -45.94
C LEU A 20 33.36 -18.09 -46.01
N VAL A 21 32.70 -18.50 -44.94
CA VAL A 21 31.25 -18.43 -44.81
C VAL A 21 30.92 -17.50 -43.65
N LEU A 22 30.34 -16.40 -44.04
CA LEU A 22 29.74 -15.38 -43.17
C LEU A 22 28.68 -16.05 -42.26
N PHE A 23 28.98 -16.26 -40.99
CA PHE A 23 28.00 -16.71 -40.00
C PHE A 23 27.13 -15.52 -39.62
N VAL A 24 25.91 -15.44 -40.14
CA VAL A 24 24.84 -14.66 -39.60
C VAL A 24 24.44 -15.34 -38.29
N MET A 25 24.93 -14.82 -37.18
CA MET A 25 24.44 -15.18 -35.86
C MET A 25 23.02 -14.64 -35.71
N MET A 26 22.01 -15.47 -35.92
CA MET A 26 20.68 -15.25 -35.38
C MET A 26 20.78 -15.45 -33.88
N GLY A 27 20.98 -14.33 -33.18
CA GLY A 27 20.84 -14.28 -31.73
C GLY A 27 19.40 -14.56 -31.33
N PHE A 28 19.14 -15.73 -30.78
CA PHE A 28 17.99 -15.96 -29.95
C PHE A 28 18.16 -15.06 -28.70
N GLY A 29 17.63 -13.85 -28.78
CA GLY A 29 17.49 -12.99 -27.63
C GLY A 29 16.51 -13.63 -26.65
N LEU A 30 17.03 -14.13 -25.54
CA LEU A 30 16.22 -14.27 -24.34
C LEU A 30 15.62 -12.89 -24.03
N VAL A 31 14.31 -12.75 -24.22
CA VAL A 31 13.54 -11.63 -23.71
C VAL A 31 13.47 -11.83 -22.20
N CYS A 32 14.51 -11.43 -21.48
CA CYS A 32 14.39 -11.05 -20.09
C CYS A 32 13.45 -9.85 -20.08
N GLY A 33 12.25 -10.01 -19.54
CA GLY A 33 11.29 -8.93 -19.35
C GLY A 33 11.98 -7.78 -18.62
N GLY A 34 12.39 -6.77 -19.37
CA GLY A 34 13.03 -5.59 -18.85
C GLY A 34 12.01 -4.80 -18.02
N TRP A 35 12.23 -4.74 -16.74
CA TRP A 35 11.57 -3.78 -15.84
C TRP A 35 12.00 -2.39 -16.29
N SER A 36 11.13 -1.68 -16.98
CA SER A 36 11.35 -0.28 -17.33
C SER A 36 11.08 0.55 -16.07
N CYS A 37 12.10 0.74 -15.24
CA CYS A 37 12.08 1.66 -14.14
C CYS A 37 12.45 3.05 -14.68
N GLN A 38 11.46 3.89 -14.94
CA GLN A 38 11.70 5.32 -15.17
C GLN A 38 11.87 5.99 -13.81
N ALA A 39 13.11 6.27 -13.43
CA ALA A 39 13.41 7.09 -12.26
C ALA A 39 13.11 8.57 -12.59
N GLN A 40 12.13 9.14 -11.90
CA GLN A 40 11.87 10.58 -11.91
C GLN A 40 12.36 11.14 -10.56
N GLU A 41 13.27 12.11 -10.57
CA GLU A 41 13.79 12.72 -9.35
C GLU A 41 12.78 13.74 -8.81
N ILE A 42 12.27 13.46 -7.60
CA ILE A 42 11.75 14.50 -6.71
C ILE A 42 12.94 14.88 -5.82
N THR A 43 13.21 16.14 -5.65
CA THR A 43 14.40 16.63 -4.91
C THR A 43 14.55 15.89 -3.57
N GLY A 44 15.64 15.13 -3.41
CA GLY A 44 15.93 14.37 -2.21
C GLY A 44 15.30 12.96 -2.11
N MET A 45 14.68 12.45 -3.21
CA MET A 45 14.10 11.09 -3.22
C MET A 45 14.31 10.40 -4.57
N LYS A 46 14.64 9.12 -4.50
CA LYS A 46 14.59 8.22 -5.65
C LYS A 46 13.20 7.61 -5.76
N LEU A 47 12.60 7.73 -6.94
CA LEU A 47 11.25 7.28 -7.21
C LEU A 47 11.28 6.10 -8.20
N SER A 48 10.51 5.07 -7.91
CA SER A 48 10.35 3.90 -8.80
C SER A 48 8.86 3.59 -8.98
N ASP A 49 8.38 3.56 -10.23
CA ASP A 49 7.03 3.10 -10.58
C ASP A 49 7.07 1.60 -10.87
N VAL A 50 6.50 0.79 -9.98
CA VAL A 50 6.58 -0.67 -9.98
C VAL A 50 5.28 -1.27 -10.47
N SER A 51 5.38 -2.27 -11.36
CA SER A 51 4.23 -3.07 -11.80
C SER A 51 4.38 -4.50 -11.28
N PHE A 52 3.29 -5.10 -10.84
CA PHE A 52 3.22 -6.50 -10.44
C PHE A 52 1.97 -7.17 -10.99
N VAL A 53 1.96 -8.48 -11.02
CA VAL A 53 0.79 -9.27 -11.42
C VAL A 53 0.06 -9.70 -10.15
N SER A 54 -1.20 -9.27 -10.00
CA SER A 54 -2.02 -9.67 -8.86
C SER A 54 -2.19 -11.19 -8.82
N GLU A 55 -1.93 -11.79 -7.67
CA GLU A 55 -2.13 -13.23 -7.45
C GLU A 55 -3.61 -13.59 -7.50
N LEU A 56 -4.49 -12.64 -7.17
CA LEU A 56 -5.93 -12.85 -7.11
C LEU A 56 -6.54 -13.16 -8.47
N ASP A 57 -6.22 -12.37 -9.50
CA ASP A 57 -6.92 -12.41 -10.79
C ASP A 57 -6.00 -12.22 -12.01
N LYS A 58 -4.69 -12.18 -11.79
CA LYS A 58 -3.66 -12.03 -12.83
C LYS A 58 -3.70 -10.69 -13.57
N THR A 59 -4.40 -9.70 -13.06
CA THR A 59 -4.35 -8.33 -13.59
C THR A 59 -3.03 -7.65 -13.22
N VAL A 60 -2.58 -6.71 -14.06
CA VAL A 60 -1.38 -5.90 -13.77
C VAL A 60 -1.79 -4.74 -12.86
N GLN A 61 -1.18 -4.67 -11.69
CA GLN A 61 -1.35 -3.61 -10.71
C GLN A 61 -0.05 -2.82 -10.52
N LYS A 62 -0.14 -1.64 -9.89
CA LYS A 62 1.02 -0.75 -9.77
C LYS A 62 1.10 -0.08 -8.41
N TYR A 63 2.34 0.24 -8.02
CA TYR A 63 2.64 1.09 -6.87
C TYR A 63 3.92 1.89 -7.11
N VAL A 64 4.04 3.02 -6.44
CA VAL A 64 5.26 3.84 -6.45
C VAL A 64 6.03 3.57 -5.18
N VAL A 65 7.36 3.44 -5.31
CA VAL A 65 8.30 3.38 -4.18
C VAL A 65 9.08 4.68 -4.14
N LEU A 66 9.18 5.29 -2.95
CA LEU A 66 10.01 6.45 -2.68
C LEU A 66 11.08 6.05 -1.66
N GLU A 67 12.35 6.16 -2.07
CA GLU A 67 13.52 5.95 -1.23
C GLU A 67 14.15 7.34 -0.94
N SER A 68 14.39 7.69 0.33
CA SER A 68 15.10 8.92 0.67
C SER A 68 16.55 8.87 0.20
N ASP A 69 17.19 10.02 -0.01
CA ASP A 69 18.61 10.09 -0.34
C ASP A 69 19.45 9.38 0.72
N GLY A 70 20.39 8.54 0.25
CA GLY A 70 21.22 7.72 1.16
C GLY A 70 20.52 6.50 1.75
N PHE A 71 19.30 6.17 1.29
CA PHE A 71 18.57 4.98 1.71
C PHE A 71 19.41 3.70 1.50
N ARG A 72 19.48 2.86 2.54
CA ARG A 72 20.19 1.57 2.48
C ARG A 72 19.18 0.45 2.73
N ARG A 73 19.01 -0.43 1.76
CA ARG A 73 18.07 -1.58 1.83
C ARG A 73 18.37 -2.55 2.97
N SER A 74 19.63 -2.63 3.41
CA SER A 74 20.09 -3.52 4.48
C SER A 74 19.81 -2.99 5.89
N THR A 75 19.41 -1.75 6.06
CA THR A 75 19.05 -1.17 7.36
C THR A 75 17.56 -1.39 7.64
N LYS A 76 17.24 -1.81 8.87
CA LYS A 76 15.85 -1.89 9.32
C LYS A 76 15.14 -0.55 9.19
N LYS A 77 13.97 -0.54 8.61
CA LYS A 77 13.22 0.68 8.28
C LYS A 77 11.74 0.52 8.61
N THR A 78 11.13 1.64 8.98
CA THR A 78 9.68 1.76 8.95
C THR A 78 9.24 1.98 7.52
N LEU A 79 8.25 1.21 7.08
CA LEU A 79 7.53 1.40 5.83
C LEU A 79 6.31 2.29 6.09
N LEU A 80 6.20 3.39 5.35
CA LEU A 80 5.01 4.23 5.31
C LEU A 80 4.23 3.93 4.03
N VAL A 81 3.02 3.40 4.17
CA VAL A 81 2.09 3.14 3.08
C VAL A 81 1.13 4.30 2.97
N ALA A 82 1.10 5.00 1.85
CA ALA A 82 0.23 6.13 1.60
C ALA A 82 -0.91 5.75 0.64
N LEU A 83 -2.12 5.66 1.15
CA LEU A 83 -3.32 5.27 0.39
C LEU A 83 -4.05 6.49 -0.13
N HIS A 84 -4.24 6.56 -1.45
CA HIS A 84 -4.89 7.70 -2.11
C HIS A 84 -6.39 7.82 -1.79
N GLY A 85 -6.94 9.02 -2.00
CA GLY A 85 -8.36 9.32 -1.87
C GLY A 85 -9.19 8.88 -3.09
N HIS A 86 -10.52 8.99 -2.96
CA HIS A 86 -11.46 8.64 -4.03
C HIS A 86 -11.17 9.44 -5.31
N GLY A 87 -11.08 8.75 -6.42
CA GLY A 87 -10.83 9.32 -7.74
C GLY A 87 -9.34 9.60 -8.06
N ALA A 88 -8.43 9.46 -7.11
CA ALA A 88 -6.99 9.61 -7.30
C ALA A 88 -6.31 8.27 -7.67
N ASP A 89 -5.00 8.23 -7.66
CA ASP A 89 -4.19 7.06 -7.93
C ASP A 89 -2.86 7.11 -7.14
N ARG A 90 -1.96 6.15 -7.38
CA ARG A 90 -0.65 6.04 -6.73
C ARG A 90 0.22 7.30 -6.78
N TRP A 91 -0.09 8.26 -7.64
CA TRP A 91 0.67 9.49 -7.78
C TRP A 91 0.23 10.59 -6.82
N GLN A 92 -0.92 10.47 -6.18
CA GLN A 92 -1.47 11.52 -5.31
C GLN A 92 -0.48 11.94 -4.23
N TYR A 93 -0.05 11.03 -3.37
CA TYR A 93 0.88 11.33 -2.28
C TYR A 93 2.30 11.65 -2.76
N VAL A 94 2.61 11.29 -3.99
CA VAL A 94 3.91 11.54 -4.60
C VAL A 94 4.02 12.96 -5.17
N ARG A 95 2.94 13.48 -5.79
CA ARG A 95 3.00 14.69 -6.63
C ARG A 95 2.14 15.85 -6.13
N GLU A 96 1.04 15.58 -5.40
CA GLU A 96 0.16 16.67 -4.97
C GLU A 96 0.76 17.46 -3.81
N GLU A 97 0.56 18.78 -3.86
CA GLU A 97 1.00 19.73 -2.82
C GLU A 97 -0.08 19.99 -1.77
N ARG A 98 -1.16 19.20 -1.78
CA ARG A 98 -2.15 19.21 -0.70
C ARG A 98 -1.46 18.89 0.62
N ASP A 99 -1.91 19.54 1.66
CA ASP A 99 -1.28 19.49 2.98
C ASP A 99 -1.11 18.07 3.53
N GLU A 100 -2.12 17.21 3.42
CA GLU A 100 -2.04 15.81 3.86
C GLU A 100 -1.04 14.98 3.04
N CYS A 101 -0.91 15.27 1.75
CA CYS A 101 0.04 14.58 0.88
C CYS A 101 1.47 15.03 1.17
N ARG A 102 1.67 16.35 1.30
CA ARG A 102 2.95 16.96 1.62
C ARG A 102 3.45 16.53 3.00
N ALA A 103 2.58 16.59 4.03
CA ALA A 103 2.93 16.16 5.38
C ALA A 103 3.40 14.69 5.40
N THR A 104 2.67 13.80 4.72
CA THR A 104 3.02 12.36 4.65
C THR A 104 4.36 12.15 3.95
N ARG A 105 4.59 12.78 2.81
CA ARG A 105 5.82 12.68 2.03
C ARG A 105 7.02 13.26 2.78
N GLU A 106 6.91 14.47 3.32
CA GLU A 106 7.97 15.13 4.07
C GLU A 106 8.29 14.43 5.38
N PHE A 107 7.27 13.85 6.04
CA PHE A 107 7.48 13.00 7.20
C PHE A 107 8.34 11.77 6.88
N ALA A 108 8.02 11.06 5.80
CA ALA A 108 8.81 9.91 5.36
C ALA A 108 10.27 10.30 5.08
N MET A 109 10.50 11.46 4.42
CA MET A 109 11.84 11.98 4.17
C MET A 109 12.57 12.33 5.47
N LYS A 110 11.94 13.11 6.35
CA LYS A 110 12.50 13.58 7.63
C LYS A 110 13.03 12.42 8.48
N TYR A 111 12.31 11.29 8.47
CA TYR A 111 12.66 10.13 9.29
C TYR A 111 13.36 9.00 8.52
N GLY A 112 13.74 9.22 7.25
CA GLY A 112 14.44 8.25 6.43
C GLY A 112 13.66 6.95 6.23
N MET A 113 12.34 7.03 6.17
CA MET A 113 11.47 5.89 5.95
C MET A 113 11.47 5.45 4.49
N LEU A 114 11.14 4.19 4.24
CA LEU A 114 10.66 3.75 2.94
C LEU A 114 9.20 4.17 2.82
N MET A 115 8.81 4.78 1.70
CA MET A 115 7.41 5.09 1.45
C MET A 115 6.92 4.36 0.19
N ILE A 116 5.72 3.80 0.23
CA ILE A 116 5.03 3.29 -0.94
C ILE A 116 3.66 3.94 -1.10
N SER A 117 3.25 4.14 -2.34
CA SER A 117 1.92 4.64 -2.70
C SER A 117 1.33 3.74 -3.78
N PRO A 118 0.41 2.83 -3.44
CA PRO A 118 -0.19 1.88 -4.38
C PRO A 118 -1.46 2.44 -5.04
N ASP A 119 -1.80 1.90 -6.23
CA ASP A 119 -3.15 2.05 -6.80
C ASP A 119 -4.19 1.24 -5.98
N TYR A 120 -3.73 0.28 -5.20
CA TYR A 120 -4.53 -0.67 -4.42
C TYR A 120 -5.88 -0.99 -5.07
N ARG A 121 -5.78 -1.54 -6.28
CA ARG A 121 -6.81 -2.02 -7.20
C ARG A 121 -7.40 -0.96 -8.12
N ALA A 122 -7.90 0.16 -7.62
CA ALA A 122 -8.63 1.13 -8.43
C ALA A 122 -8.71 2.50 -7.77
N ARG A 123 -9.00 3.52 -8.56
CA ARG A 123 -9.21 4.91 -8.10
C ARG A 123 -10.35 5.04 -7.07
N THR A 124 -11.19 4.02 -6.95
CA THR A 124 -12.39 3.98 -6.10
C THR A 124 -12.47 2.68 -5.28
N SER A 125 -11.32 2.20 -4.80
CA SER A 125 -11.19 0.86 -4.22
C SER A 125 -11.87 0.66 -2.86
N TRP A 126 -12.00 1.72 -2.04
CA TRP A 126 -12.62 1.65 -0.69
C TRP A 126 -12.18 0.44 0.15
N MET A 127 -10.98 -0.10 -0.09
CA MET A 127 -10.44 -1.30 0.53
C MET A 127 -11.38 -2.52 0.41
N GLY A 128 -11.93 -2.74 -0.78
CA GLY A 128 -12.67 -3.97 -1.08
C GLY A 128 -11.77 -5.21 -1.12
N PRO A 129 -12.33 -6.41 -1.28
CA PRO A 129 -11.58 -7.67 -1.21
C PRO A 129 -10.37 -7.73 -2.14
N ALA A 130 -10.48 -7.19 -3.35
CA ALA A 130 -9.37 -7.19 -4.30
C ALA A 130 -8.26 -6.20 -3.91
N ALA A 131 -8.62 -5.00 -3.41
CA ALA A 131 -7.67 -4.04 -2.89
C ALA A 131 -6.93 -4.56 -1.65
N GLU A 132 -7.64 -5.26 -0.76
CA GLU A 132 -7.09 -5.94 0.40
C GLU A 132 -6.04 -6.99 0.00
N ALA A 133 -6.37 -7.83 -1.00
CA ALA A 133 -5.46 -8.87 -1.51
C ALA A 133 -4.20 -8.26 -2.15
N ASP A 134 -4.37 -7.24 -3.00
CA ASP A 134 -3.25 -6.57 -3.67
C ASP A 134 -2.33 -5.87 -2.67
N LEU A 135 -2.88 -5.18 -1.67
CA LEU A 135 -2.06 -4.53 -0.66
C LEU A 135 -1.26 -5.54 0.17
N LYS A 136 -1.86 -6.68 0.52
CA LYS A 136 -1.13 -7.78 1.19
C LYS A 136 0.03 -8.30 0.35
N GLN A 137 -0.19 -8.53 -0.95
CA GLN A 137 0.86 -8.97 -1.87
C GLN A 137 1.99 -7.94 -1.96
N ILE A 138 1.67 -6.66 -2.16
CA ILE A 138 2.66 -5.58 -2.19
C ILE A 138 3.50 -5.57 -0.91
N LEU A 139 2.85 -5.67 0.26
CA LEU A 139 3.56 -5.64 1.54
C LEU A 139 4.49 -6.86 1.73
N ALA A 140 4.09 -8.04 1.25
CA ALA A 140 4.94 -9.22 1.24
C ALA A 140 6.16 -9.03 0.34
N GLU A 141 5.97 -8.58 -0.91
CA GLU A 141 7.04 -8.29 -1.86
C GLU A 141 8.01 -7.22 -1.33
N VAL A 142 7.48 -6.14 -0.75
CA VAL A 142 8.30 -5.06 -0.19
C VAL A 142 9.12 -5.55 1.02
N ARG A 143 8.56 -6.41 1.87
CA ARG A 143 9.30 -7.02 2.98
C ARG A 143 10.45 -7.92 2.52
N GLU A 144 10.31 -8.62 1.38
CA GLU A 144 11.39 -9.43 0.80
C GLU A 144 12.50 -8.57 0.18
N LEU A 145 12.15 -7.44 -0.44
CA LEU A 145 13.09 -6.56 -1.12
C LEU A 145 13.82 -5.58 -0.18
N TYR A 146 13.21 -5.26 0.96
CA TYR A 146 13.67 -4.26 1.91
C TYR A 146 13.60 -4.82 3.34
N SER A 147 14.50 -4.39 4.19
CA SER A 147 14.48 -4.76 5.62
C SER A 147 13.41 -3.94 6.37
N VAL A 148 12.13 -4.29 6.19
CA VAL A 148 11.00 -3.64 6.85
C VAL A 148 10.83 -4.18 8.27
N GLU A 149 10.92 -3.30 9.26
CA GLU A 149 10.74 -3.63 10.69
C GLU A 149 9.32 -3.34 11.17
N SER A 150 8.72 -2.23 10.72
CA SER A 150 7.36 -1.82 11.07
C SER A 150 6.65 -1.17 9.89
N ILE A 151 5.32 -1.24 9.90
CA ILE A 151 4.46 -0.72 8.84
C ILE A 151 3.46 0.27 9.44
N ILE A 152 3.51 1.52 8.96
CA ILE A 152 2.48 2.53 9.16
C ILE A 152 1.63 2.61 7.91
N VAL A 153 0.31 2.52 8.05
CA VAL A 153 -0.63 2.76 6.94
C VAL A 153 -1.30 4.11 7.15
N SER A 154 -1.16 4.99 6.15
CA SER A 154 -1.68 6.36 6.18
C SER A 154 -2.54 6.63 4.96
N GLY A 155 -3.47 7.57 5.06
CA GLY A 155 -4.26 8.06 3.94
C GLY A 155 -5.28 9.10 4.33
N GLY A 156 -5.83 9.79 3.31
CA GLY A 156 -6.88 10.78 3.45
C GLY A 156 -8.19 10.33 2.82
N SER A 157 -9.34 10.70 3.41
CA SER A 157 -10.67 10.39 2.86
C SER A 157 -10.86 8.87 2.69
N MET A 158 -11.13 8.40 1.46
CA MET A 158 -11.15 6.97 1.13
C MET A 158 -9.87 6.26 1.59
N GLY A 159 -8.70 6.90 1.42
CA GLY A 159 -7.42 6.33 1.86
C GLY A 159 -7.33 6.18 3.39
N GLY A 160 -7.82 7.15 4.14
CA GLY A 160 -7.92 7.08 5.62
C GLY A 160 -8.89 6.00 6.09
N THR A 161 -10.05 5.91 5.45
CA THR A 161 -11.02 4.82 5.65
C THR A 161 -10.37 3.47 5.36
N SER A 162 -9.66 3.36 4.24
CA SER A 162 -8.94 2.15 3.82
C SER A 162 -7.84 1.76 4.80
N ALA A 163 -7.12 2.72 5.39
CA ALA A 163 -6.10 2.46 6.40
C ALA A 163 -6.71 1.85 7.67
N LEU A 164 -7.83 2.38 8.15
CA LEU A 164 -8.56 1.83 9.31
C LEU A 164 -9.10 0.43 9.01
N ILE A 165 -9.68 0.22 7.83
CA ILE A 165 -10.19 -1.10 7.41
C ILE A 165 -9.05 -2.11 7.36
N PHE A 166 -7.95 -1.78 6.66
CA PHE A 166 -6.83 -2.71 6.51
C PHE A 166 -6.18 -3.05 7.84
N GLY A 167 -5.99 -2.07 8.74
CA GLY A 167 -5.45 -2.32 10.07
C GLY A 167 -6.37 -3.18 10.94
N ALA A 168 -7.69 -3.02 10.86
CA ALA A 168 -8.64 -3.88 11.57
C ALA A 168 -8.68 -5.30 11.00
N LEU A 169 -8.51 -5.48 9.70
CA LEU A 169 -8.47 -6.80 9.06
C LEU A 169 -7.14 -7.53 9.31
N HIS A 170 -6.03 -6.79 9.38
CA HIS A 170 -4.67 -7.33 9.47
C HIS A 170 -3.84 -6.69 10.61
N PRO A 171 -4.28 -6.83 11.88
CA PRO A 171 -3.59 -6.24 13.02
C PRO A 171 -2.19 -6.84 13.29
N ASP A 172 -1.89 -7.97 12.69
CA ASP A 172 -0.59 -8.65 12.70
C ASP A 172 0.40 -8.10 11.66
N ILE A 173 -0.10 -7.33 10.68
CA ILE A 173 0.72 -6.73 9.62
C ILE A 173 0.99 -5.26 9.91
N VAL A 174 -0.01 -4.53 10.46
CA VAL A 174 0.01 -3.07 10.62
C VAL A 174 0.45 -2.72 12.03
N ASP A 175 1.50 -1.90 12.14
CA ASP A 175 2.05 -1.43 13.42
C ASP A 175 1.54 -0.05 13.82
N GLY A 176 0.98 0.73 12.88
CA GLY A 176 0.42 2.04 13.15
C GLY A 176 -0.52 2.54 12.05
N ILE A 177 -1.49 3.37 12.40
CA ILE A 177 -2.49 3.92 11.46
C ILE A 177 -2.57 5.43 11.60
N VAL A 178 -2.54 6.13 10.45
CA VAL A 178 -2.85 7.56 10.34
C VAL A 178 -3.99 7.73 9.35
N ALA A 179 -5.19 8.06 9.85
CA ALA A 179 -6.39 8.20 9.04
C ALA A 179 -6.89 9.64 9.05
N MET A 180 -6.80 10.33 7.91
CA MET A 180 -7.18 11.72 7.78
C MET A 180 -8.56 11.84 7.14
N ASN A 181 -9.52 12.44 7.86
CA ASN A 181 -10.93 12.58 7.49
C ASN A 181 -11.59 11.27 7.00
N PRO A 182 -11.47 10.16 7.75
CA PRO A 182 -12.05 8.88 7.37
C PRO A 182 -13.53 8.77 7.77
N THR A 183 -14.25 7.82 7.15
CA THR A 183 -15.40 7.18 7.80
C THR A 183 -14.97 5.88 8.47
N SER A 184 -15.57 5.56 9.59
CA SER A 184 -15.25 4.35 10.35
C SER A 184 -16.38 3.31 10.33
N ASN A 185 -17.51 3.63 9.71
CA ASN A 185 -18.68 2.75 9.66
C ASN A 185 -19.27 2.69 8.24
N MET A 186 -18.98 1.62 7.51
CA MET A 186 -19.42 1.42 6.13
C MET A 186 -20.90 1.03 6.05
N GLU A 187 -21.49 0.49 7.13
CA GLU A 187 -22.93 0.22 7.19
C GLU A 187 -23.74 1.52 7.20
N GLU A 188 -23.24 2.57 7.89
CA GLU A 188 -23.93 3.87 8.00
C GLU A 188 -23.57 4.83 6.86
N TYR A 189 -22.32 4.77 6.33
CA TYR A 189 -21.83 5.72 5.36
C TYR A 189 -22.69 5.75 4.10
N GLY A 190 -23.21 6.95 3.76
CA GLY A 190 -24.21 7.11 2.69
C GLY A 190 -23.66 7.62 1.34
N GLN A 191 -22.42 8.15 1.30
CA GLN A 191 -21.84 8.67 0.06
C GLN A 191 -21.14 7.57 -0.74
N PHE A 192 -20.91 7.79 -2.03
CA PHE A 192 -20.17 6.91 -2.94
C PHE A 192 -20.64 5.45 -3.01
N GLN A 193 -21.94 5.22 -2.77
CA GLN A 193 -22.48 3.85 -2.61
C GLN A 193 -22.29 2.98 -3.85
N GLU A 194 -22.36 3.52 -5.06
CA GLU A 194 -22.13 2.80 -6.31
C GLU A 194 -20.69 2.27 -6.38
N ALA A 195 -19.70 3.14 -6.14
CA ALA A 195 -18.28 2.78 -6.16
C ALA A 195 -17.92 1.79 -5.03
N ILE A 196 -18.54 1.95 -3.85
CA ILE A 196 -18.34 1.00 -2.74
C ILE A 196 -18.96 -0.36 -3.10
N ALA A 197 -20.16 -0.39 -3.67
CA ALA A 197 -20.81 -1.63 -4.08
C ALA A 197 -20.00 -2.36 -5.15
N GLU A 198 -19.47 -1.64 -6.15
CA GLU A 198 -18.56 -2.21 -7.15
C GLU A 198 -17.32 -2.84 -6.47
N SER A 199 -16.70 -2.13 -5.55
CA SER A 199 -15.51 -2.60 -4.83
C SER A 199 -15.78 -3.78 -3.90
N TYR A 200 -16.96 -3.81 -3.25
CA TYR A 200 -17.32 -4.87 -2.28
C TYR A 200 -18.01 -6.06 -2.92
N GLY A 201 -18.34 -5.99 -4.22
CA GLY A 201 -19.03 -7.05 -4.96
C GLY A 201 -20.55 -7.04 -4.79
N GLY A 202 -21.13 -5.95 -4.29
CA GLY A 202 -22.57 -5.75 -4.16
C GLY A 202 -22.93 -4.63 -3.19
N SER A 203 -24.20 -4.23 -3.22
CA SER A 203 -24.77 -3.24 -2.30
C SER A 203 -24.82 -3.73 -0.85
N LYS A 204 -25.12 -2.84 0.09
CA LYS A 204 -25.30 -3.18 1.53
C LYS A 204 -26.36 -4.26 1.73
N ALA A 205 -27.38 -4.30 0.90
CA ALA A 205 -28.45 -5.30 0.98
C ALA A 205 -27.99 -6.67 0.45
N GLU A 206 -27.13 -6.68 -0.57
CA GLU A 206 -26.65 -7.91 -1.22
C GLU A 206 -25.49 -8.57 -0.47
N VAL A 207 -24.54 -7.76 0.03
CA VAL A 207 -23.33 -8.24 0.73
C VAL A 207 -23.13 -7.57 2.10
N PRO A 208 -24.11 -7.59 3.02
CA PRO A 208 -24.06 -6.86 4.29
C PRO A 208 -22.85 -7.21 5.14
N GLN A 209 -22.35 -8.46 5.04
CA GLN A 209 -21.19 -8.90 5.81
C GLN A 209 -19.90 -8.20 5.38
N GLU A 210 -19.75 -7.83 4.09
CA GLU A 210 -18.59 -7.08 3.62
C GLU A 210 -18.57 -5.65 4.19
N TYR A 211 -19.73 -4.99 4.26
CA TYR A 211 -19.84 -3.67 4.89
C TYR A 211 -19.56 -3.72 6.38
N ARG A 212 -20.12 -4.72 7.08
CA ARG A 212 -19.87 -4.93 8.51
C ARG A 212 -18.41 -5.25 8.80
N LYS A 213 -17.81 -6.16 8.03
CA LYS A 213 -16.40 -6.56 8.14
C LYS A 213 -15.48 -5.34 7.95
N ARG A 214 -15.86 -4.40 7.07
CA ARG A 214 -15.09 -3.19 6.72
C ARG A 214 -15.52 -1.94 7.51
N SER A 215 -16.33 -2.09 8.53
CA SER A 215 -16.65 -1.04 9.49
C SER A 215 -15.69 -1.10 10.67
N SER A 216 -14.61 -0.31 10.64
CA SER A 216 -13.57 -0.32 11.67
C SER A 216 -14.11 0.05 13.05
N GLU A 217 -15.19 0.87 13.13
CA GLU A 217 -15.92 1.13 14.37
C GLU A 217 -16.48 -0.14 15.00
N LEU A 218 -16.94 -1.09 14.19
CA LEU A 218 -17.50 -2.38 14.62
C LEU A 218 -16.42 -3.44 14.87
N GLN A 219 -15.19 -3.17 14.44
CA GLN A 219 -14.02 -4.04 14.58
C GLN A 219 -12.94 -3.40 15.50
N PHE A 220 -13.30 -2.40 16.31
CA PHE A 220 -12.36 -1.58 17.07
C PHE A 220 -11.42 -2.38 17.98
N GLU A 221 -11.87 -3.52 18.50
CA GLU A 221 -11.08 -4.41 19.36
C GLU A 221 -9.82 -4.93 18.67
N ARG A 222 -9.86 -5.03 17.33
CA ARG A 222 -8.74 -5.48 16.49
C ARG A 222 -7.71 -4.38 16.22
N LEU A 223 -8.05 -3.10 16.47
CA LEU A 223 -7.13 -1.98 16.36
C LEU A 223 -6.25 -1.88 17.62
N THR A 224 -5.24 -2.73 17.68
CA THR A 224 -4.32 -2.86 18.84
C THR A 224 -3.07 -2.00 18.73
N MET A 225 -2.81 -1.44 17.54
CA MET A 225 -1.70 -0.55 17.24
C MET A 225 -2.06 0.92 17.60
N PRO A 226 -1.08 1.84 17.69
CA PRO A 226 -1.37 3.28 17.75
C PRO A 226 -2.19 3.75 16.54
N VAL A 227 -3.26 4.49 16.80
CA VAL A 227 -4.16 5.05 15.79
C VAL A 227 -4.23 6.56 15.95
N ALA A 228 -3.95 7.29 14.89
CA ALA A 228 -4.17 8.74 14.83
C ALA A 228 -5.22 9.07 13.77
N VAL A 229 -6.16 9.95 14.13
CA VAL A 229 -7.20 10.41 13.21
C VAL A 229 -7.32 11.93 13.24
N THR A 230 -7.60 12.51 12.07
CA THR A 230 -8.03 13.91 11.94
C THR A 230 -9.45 13.95 11.42
N THR A 231 -10.26 14.91 11.84
CA THR A 231 -11.66 15.06 11.40
C THR A 231 -12.08 16.53 11.38
N GLY A 232 -12.99 16.88 10.45
CA GLY A 232 -13.63 18.18 10.40
C GLY A 232 -15.09 18.11 10.85
N GLY A 233 -15.51 19.00 11.77
CA GLY A 233 -16.88 19.03 12.30
C GLY A 233 -17.93 19.50 11.27
N LYS A 234 -17.49 20.21 10.21
CA LYS A 234 -18.34 20.65 9.09
C LYS A 234 -18.08 19.82 7.81
N ASP A 235 -17.49 18.65 7.95
CA ASP A 235 -17.28 17.74 6.82
C ASP A 235 -18.60 17.05 6.44
N THR A 236 -19.18 17.49 5.34
CA THR A 236 -20.42 16.91 4.78
C THR A 236 -20.18 15.79 3.78
N LEU A 237 -18.93 15.65 3.30
CA LEU A 237 -18.54 14.58 2.38
C LEU A 237 -18.27 13.28 3.13
N VAL A 238 -17.52 13.37 4.24
CA VAL A 238 -17.24 12.26 5.14
C VAL A 238 -17.54 12.71 6.58
N PRO A 239 -18.81 12.65 7.00
CA PRO A 239 -19.24 13.07 8.33
C PRO A 239 -18.44 12.38 9.45
N PRO A 240 -17.98 13.13 10.50
CA PRO A 240 -17.02 12.62 11.47
C PRO A 240 -17.60 11.66 12.51
N GLU A 241 -18.92 11.55 12.64
CA GLU A 241 -19.61 10.92 13.78
C GLU A 241 -19.16 9.49 14.03
N SER A 242 -19.06 8.66 12.99
CA SER A 242 -18.60 7.27 13.12
C SER A 242 -17.14 7.19 13.60
N THR A 243 -16.31 8.12 13.15
CA THR A 243 -14.90 8.20 13.55
C THR A 243 -14.75 8.69 14.98
N LEU A 244 -15.56 9.66 15.42
CA LEU A 244 -15.59 10.10 16.81
C LEU A 244 -16.02 8.96 17.75
N ARG A 245 -17.05 8.18 17.38
CA ARG A 245 -17.45 6.99 18.13
C ARG A 245 -16.35 5.91 18.17
N LEU A 246 -15.63 5.70 17.06
CA LEU A 246 -14.47 4.81 17.06
C LEU A 246 -13.42 5.26 18.08
N VAL A 247 -13.08 6.55 18.09
CA VAL A 247 -12.11 7.11 19.06
C VAL A 247 -12.55 6.90 20.50
N GLU A 248 -13.83 7.12 20.82
CA GLU A 248 -14.39 6.87 22.16
C GLU A 248 -14.25 5.40 22.55
N LYS A 249 -14.58 4.46 21.65
CA LYS A 249 -14.42 3.02 21.87
C LYS A 249 -12.96 2.64 22.10
N LEU A 250 -12.03 3.18 21.31
CA LEU A 250 -10.60 2.92 21.47
C LEU A 250 -10.08 3.44 22.81
N ARG A 251 -10.49 4.65 23.23
CA ARG A 251 -10.16 5.21 24.55
C ARG A 251 -10.73 4.37 25.67
N GLY A 252 -11.99 3.94 25.55
CA GLY A 252 -12.65 3.06 26.52
C GLY A 252 -11.99 1.69 26.67
N ALA A 253 -11.26 1.24 25.63
CA ALA A 253 -10.48 0.01 25.63
C ALA A 253 -8.98 0.24 25.95
N ASP A 254 -8.61 1.40 26.45
CA ASP A 254 -7.23 1.80 26.81
C ASP A 254 -6.22 1.65 25.64
N ARG A 255 -6.69 1.96 24.41
CA ARG A 255 -5.85 1.96 23.22
C ARG A 255 -5.14 3.30 23.04
N LYS A 256 -3.92 3.27 22.47
CA LYS A 256 -3.17 4.48 22.09
C LYS A 256 -3.88 5.13 20.90
N VAL A 257 -4.64 6.20 21.13
CA VAL A 257 -5.38 6.93 20.10
C VAL A 257 -5.18 8.43 20.21
N PHE A 258 -4.87 9.06 19.07
CA PHE A 258 -4.81 10.51 18.88
C PHE A 258 -6.02 10.97 18.06
N LEU A 259 -6.63 12.06 18.45
CA LEU A 259 -7.70 12.72 17.71
C LEU A 259 -7.38 14.21 17.58
N ASN A 260 -7.31 14.69 16.34
CA ASN A 260 -7.39 16.11 16.04
C ASN A 260 -8.75 16.37 15.34
N HIS A 261 -9.68 16.98 16.09
CA HIS A 261 -11.00 17.36 15.62
C HIS A 261 -11.12 18.87 15.50
N ARG A 262 -11.23 19.37 14.27
CA ARG A 262 -11.51 20.80 14.02
C ARG A 262 -13.01 21.01 13.86
N SER A 263 -13.68 21.54 14.88
CA SER A 263 -15.15 21.74 14.88
C SER A 263 -15.65 22.56 13.69
N GLU A 264 -14.87 23.55 13.24
CA GLU A 264 -15.19 24.41 12.10
C GLU A 264 -14.56 23.91 10.78
N GLY A 265 -13.77 22.83 10.81
CA GLY A 265 -13.10 22.26 9.66
C GLY A 265 -14.05 21.48 8.75
N GLY A 266 -13.79 21.52 7.44
CA GLY A 266 -14.43 20.69 6.43
C GLY A 266 -13.60 19.44 6.10
N HIS A 267 -13.74 18.94 4.86
CA HIS A 267 -13.03 17.75 4.36
C HIS A 267 -11.58 18.07 3.98
N ALA A 268 -10.76 18.43 4.96
CA ALA A 268 -9.34 18.76 4.77
C ALA A 268 -8.56 18.53 6.06
N THR A 269 -7.31 18.09 5.91
CA THR A 269 -6.33 17.99 7.00
C THR A 269 -5.21 18.99 6.70
N THR A 270 -4.89 19.88 7.65
CA THR A 270 -3.76 20.80 7.47
C THR A 270 -2.43 20.06 7.57
N TYR A 271 -1.38 20.69 7.07
CA TYR A 271 -0.02 20.14 7.16
C TYR A 271 0.37 19.82 8.61
N GLU A 272 0.12 20.74 9.52
CA GLU A 272 0.43 20.61 10.95
C GLU A 272 -0.35 19.45 11.59
N ASP A 273 -1.63 19.32 11.29
CA ASP A 273 -2.47 18.23 11.80
C ASP A 273 -1.99 16.86 11.30
N GLY A 274 -1.63 16.80 10.01
CA GLY A 274 -1.06 15.59 9.40
C GLY A 274 0.27 15.21 10.04
N MET A 275 1.17 16.19 10.25
CA MET A 275 2.46 15.95 10.90
C MET A 275 2.28 15.47 12.35
N GLN A 276 1.40 16.10 13.15
CA GLN A 276 1.13 15.68 14.54
C GLN A 276 0.59 14.24 14.61
N ALA A 277 -0.32 13.88 13.70
CA ALA A 277 -0.86 12.54 13.63
C ALA A 277 0.22 11.49 13.29
N LEU A 278 1.10 11.79 12.34
CA LEU A 278 2.22 10.92 11.95
C LEU A 278 3.25 10.80 13.09
N GLU A 279 3.60 11.91 13.75
CA GLU A 279 4.53 11.92 14.88
C GLU A 279 4.01 11.09 16.06
N PHE A 280 2.72 11.22 16.40
CA PHE A 280 2.10 10.42 17.45
C PHE A 280 2.24 8.91 17.19
N VAL A 281 1.97 8.46 15.96
CA VAL A 281 2.08 7.05 15.59
C VAL A 281 3.52 6.58 15.64
N ALA A 282 4.45 7.36 15.08
CA ALA A 282 5.87 7.01 15.11
C ALA A 282 6.45 6.93 16.53
N GLU A 283 6.03 7.83 17.44
CA GLU A 283 6.40 7.77 18.85
C GLU A 283 5.82 6.52 19.53
N GLY A 284 4.57 6.19 19.26
CA GLY A 284 3.93 4.97 19.75
C GLY A 284 4.66 3.69 19.33
N LEU A 285 5.25 3.65 18.13
CA LEU A 285 6.08 2.53 17.66
C LEU A 285 7.41 2.43 18.40
N ARG A 286 8.09 3.55 18.63
CA ARG A 286 9.37 3.57 19.37
C ARG A 286 9.21 3.04 20.80
N LEU A 287 8.11 3.40 21.47
CA LEU A 287 7.81 2.91 22.81
C LEU A 287 7.55 1.39 22.80
N ARG A 288 6.83 0.86 21.83
CA ARG A 288 6.62 -0.60 21.70
C ARG A 288 7.91 -1.38 21.46
N GLN A 289 8.86 -0.83 20.68
CA GLN A 289 10.16 -1.46 20.43
C GLN A 289 11.09 -1.42 21.64
N SER A 290 10.93 -0.45 22.54
CA SER A 290 11.71 -0.36 23.78
C SER A 290 11.19 -1.29 24.89
N GLU A 291 9.96 -1.81 24.76
CA GLU A 291 9.32 -2.75 25.70
C GLU A 291 9.54 -4.23 25.33
N GLN A 292 10.09 -4.51 24.14
CA GLN A 292 10.47 -5.86 23.64
C GLN A 292 11.96 -6.13 23.83
#